data_b07f80e946ad7d32cf8d6bff6cea8306
#
_entry.id   b07f80e946ad7d32cf8d6bff6cea8306
#
_cell.length_a   1.000
_cell.length_b   1.000
_cell.length_c   1.000
_cell.angle_alpha   90.00
_cell.angle_beta   90.00
_cell.angle_gamma   90.00
#
_symmetry.space_group_name_H-M   'P 1'
#
loop_
_entity.id
_entity.type
_entity.pdbx_description
1 polymer ?
#
loop_
_entity_poly.entity_id
_entity_poly.type
_entity_poly.pdbx_seq_one_letter_code
_entity_poly.pdbx_strand_id
1 'polypeptide(L)'
;MGRIPLIGRLSLKEYIALLVGLSILFVETILHFTVLLLPKSVVAWFYNRSQVLFHRFASARGTPTKEEAFTSTIRSAKDFGELCALYGYTHEEHVVRTKDGYLLTLHRIPMRKGEGNARHSEADAKKPAVYLHHGLLMNSEVWVCLTDEARCLPFVLAEQGMCGCVWARAYDWC
;
A
#
# COMPACT_ATOMS: atom_id res chain seq x y z
N MET A 1 51.66 34.63 -1.34
CA MET A 1 50.89 34.13 -0.19
C MET A 1 49.46 33.91 -0.64
N GLY A 2 49.10 32.64 -0.89
CA GLY A 2 47.74 32.27 -1.31
C GLY A 2 46.75 32.55 -0.18
N ARG A 3 45.80 33.47 -0.41
CA ARG A 3 44.71 33.73 0.52
C ARG A 3 43.78 32.53 0.46
N ILE A 4 43.56 31.89 1.62
CA ILE A 4 42.60 30.80 1.76
C ILE A 4 41.23 31.37 1.36
N PRO A 5 40.57 30.82 0.32
CA PRO A 5 39.26 31.30 -0.09
C PRO A 5 38.25 30.95 1.04
N LEU A 6 37.65 31.93 1.62
CA LEU A 6 36.60 31.93 2.65
C LEU A 6 36.91 32.68 3.94
N ILE A 7 38.19 32.79 4.35
CA ILE A 7 38.54 33.50 5.59
C ILE A 7 38.70 35.00 5.30
N GLY A 8 37.87 35.82 5.95
CA GLY A 8 37.93 37.29 5.88
C GLY A 8 37.06 37.95 4.80
N ARG A 9 36.23 37.19 4.06
CA ARG A 9 35.30 37.74 3.04
C ARG A 9 33.86 37.79 3.47
N LEU A 10 33.47 37.05 4.54
CA LEU A 10 32.12 36.94 5.03
C LEU A 10 31.86 37.92 6.17
N SER A 11 30.65 38.43 6.28
CA SER A 11 30.21 39.21 7.41
C SER A 11 30.04 38.31 8.65
N LEU A 12 30.05 38.87 9.85
CA LEU A 12 29.89 38.13 11.09
C LEU A 12 28.60 37.27 11.10
N LYS A 13 27.53 37.80 10.49
CA LYS A 13 26.22 37.08 10.39
C LYS A 13 26.33 35.83 9.51
N GLU A 14 27.10 35.87 8.44
CA GLU A 14 27.33 34.77 7.52
C GLU A 14 28.18 33.65 8.17
N TYR A 15 29.15 34.02 9.00
CA TYR A 15 29.91 33.04 9.79
C TYR A 15 29.06 32.36 10.84
N ILE A 16 28.14 33.07 11.51
CA ILE A 16 27.20 32.49 12.43
C ILE A 16 26.25 31.52 11.71
N ALA A 17 25.71 31.92 10.56
CA ALA A 17 24.84 31.06 9.77
C ALA A 17 25.56 29.79 9.30
N LEU A 18 26.84 29.91 8.91
CA LEU A 18 27.66 28.78 8.50
C LEU A 18 27.93 27.82 9.67
N LEU A 19 28.24 28.34 10.86
CA LEU A 19 28.43 27.53 12.06
C LEU A 19 27.14 26.81 12.48
N VAL A 20 26.00 27.48 12.43
CA VAL A 20 24.70 26.87 12.72
C VAL A 20 24.38 25.78 11.71
N GLY A 21 24.58 26.05 10.41
CA GLY A 21 24.37 25.03 9.36
C GLY A 21 25.26 23.80 9.54
N LEU A 22 26.55 24.01 9.85
CA LEU A 22 27.49 22.93 10.10
C LEU A 22 27.10 22.10 11.35
N SER A 23 26.60 22.78 12.40
CA SER A 23 26.13 22.10 13.62
C SER A 23 24.90 21.25 13.34
N ILE A 24 23.97 21.73 12.53
CA ILE A 24 22.78 20.96 12.13
C ILE A 24 23.18 19.71 11.34
N LEU A 25 24.05 19.85 10.34
CA LEU A 25 24.57 18.72 9.56
C LEU A 25 25.30 17.70 10.43
N PHE A 26 26.05 18.17 11.42
CA PHE A 26 26.74 17.29 12.37
C PHE A 26 25.77 16.48 13.22
N VAL A 27 24.72 17.11 13.75
CA VAL A 27 23.64 16.44 14.50
C VAL A 27 22.92 15.44 13.62
N GLU A 28 22.56 15.81 12.39
CA GLU A 28 21.92 14.92 11.42
C GLU A 28 22.80 13.69 11.13
N THR A 29 24.08 13.90 10.93
CA THR A 29 25.05 12.80 10.70
C THR A 29 25.09 11.84 11.87
N ILE A 30 25.17 12.36 13.11
CA ILE A 30 25.15 11.53 14.31
C ILE A 30 23.84 10.72 14.42
N LEU A 31 22.70 11.36 14.21
CA LEU A 31 21.40 10.71 14.21
C LEU A 31 21.34 9.60 13.15
N HIS A 32 21.82 9.87 11.96
CA HIS A 32 21.84 8.89 10.87
C HIS A 32 22.70 7.67 11.24
N PHE A 33 23.91 7.89 11.73
CA PHE A 33 24.77 6.79 12.21
C PHE A 33 24.17 6.03 13.40
N THR A 34 23.51 6.73 14.32
CA THR A 34 22.85 6.10 15.46
C THR A 34 21.74 5.18 14.98
N VAL A 35 20.91 5.61 14.03
CA VAL A 35 19.83 4.80 13.45
C VAL A 35 20.40 3.60 12.69
N LEU A 36 21.48 3.79 11.92
CA LEU A 36 22.13 2.72 11.15
C LEU A 36 22.73 1.64 12.04
N LEU A 37 23.28 2.03 13.21
CA LEU A 37 23.90 1.14 14.20
C LEU A 37 22.87 0.50 15.15
N LEU A 38 21.59 0.89 15.09
CA LEU A 38 20.58 0.32 15.98
C LEU A 38 20.36 -1.18 15.65
N PRO A 39 20.58 -2.07 16.61
CA PRO A 39 20.31 -3.49 16.43
C PRO A 39 18.80 -3.70 16.22
N LYS A 40 18.45 -4.61 15.32
CA LYS A 40 17.05 -4.95 14.99
C LYS A 40 16.20 -5.25 16.24
N SER A 41 16.80 -5.79 17.27
CA SER A 41 16.14 -6.08 18.56
C SER A 41 15.64 -4.81 19.26
N VAL A 42 16.41 -3.72 19.21
CA VAL A 42 16.02 -2.43 19.81
C VAL A 42 14.89 -1.81 19.01
N VAL A 43 14.96 -1.86 17.67
CA VAL A 43 13.89 -1.37 16.80
C VAL A 43 12.58 -2.14 17.07
N ALA A 44 12.66 -3.47 17.14
CA ALA A 44 11.50 -4.32 17.44
C ALA A 44 10.94 -4.03 18.85
N TRP A 45 11.80 -3.82 19.85
CA TRP A 45 11.38 -3.46 21.20
C TRP A 45 10.63 -2.12 21.23
N PHE A 46 11.17 -1.08 20.58
CA PHE A 46 10.52 0.22 20.45
C PHE A 46 9.18 0.11 19.74
N TYR A 47 9.14 -0.64 18.64
CA TYR A 47 7.91 -0.87 17.88
C TYR A 47 6.84 -1.54 18.73
N ASN A 48 7.18 -2.62 19.44
CA ASN A 48 6.26 -3.32 20.33
C ASN A 48 5.79 -2.43 21.49
N ARG A 49 6.70 -1.62 22.04
CA ARG A 49 6.34 -0.67 23.13
C ARG A 49 5.42 0.45 22.63
N SER A 50 5.68 0.99 21.47
CA SER A 50 4.83 2.02 20.87
C SER A 50 3.44 1.47 20.56
N GLN A 51 3.33 0.24 20.06
CA GLN A 51 2.04 -0.42 19.85
C GLN A 51 1.26 -0.60 21.15
N VAL A 52 1.90 -1.08 22.22
CA VAL A 52 1.24 -1.24 23.53
C VAL A 52 0.73 0.10 24.08
N LEU A 53 1.52 1.16 23.95
CA LEU A 53 1.11 2.51 24.32
C LEU A 53 -0.06 2.99 23.46
N PHE A 54 0.04 2.82 22.15
CA PHE A 54 -1.01 3.22 21.22
C PHE A 54 -2.32 2.47 21.48
N HIS A 55 -2.25 1.16 21.76
CA HIS A 55 -3.41 0.37 22.15
C HIS A 55 -4.01 0.82 23.46
N ARG A 56 -3.21 1.22 24.46
CA ARG A 56 -3.74 1.78 25.72
C ARG A 56 -4.50 3.10 25.50
N PHE A 57 -3.98 3.97 24.64
CA PHE A 57 -4.65 5.23 24.31
C PHE A 57 -5.85 5.03 23.38
N ALA A 58 -5.77 4.06 22.46
CA ALA A 58 -6.86 3.73 21.54
C ALA A 58 -7.97 2.93 22.23
N SER A 59 -7.64 2.07 23.21
CA SER A 59 -8.60 1.25 23.96
C SER A 59 -9.51 2.06 24.89
N ALA A 60 -9.20 3.34 25.12
CA ALA A 60 -10.11 4.26 25.83
C ALA A 60 -11.38 4.61 25.02
N ARG A 61 -11.52 4.10 23.77
CA ARG A 61 -12.64 4.39 22.86
C ARG A 61 -13.80 3.38 22.91
N GLY A 62 -13.86 2.49 23.89
CA GLY A 62 -14.95 1.52 24.01
C GLY A 62 -14.76 0.26 23.16
N THR A 63 -15.72 -0.67 23.24
CA THR A 63 -15.75 -1.89 22.41
C THR A 63 -15.86 -1.51 20.94
N PRO A 64 -15.01 -2.08 20.06
CA PRO A 64 -15.04 -1.76 18.63
C PRO A 64 -16.43 -2.07 18.05
N THR A 65 -16.97 -1.15 17.33
CA THR A 65 -18.20 -1.32 16.56
C THR A 65 -17.99 -2.43 15.53
N LYS A 66 -19.06 -3.08 15.07
CA LYS A 66 -18.97 -4.12 14.01
C LYS A 66 -18.21 -3.59 12.77
N GLU A 67 -18.40 -2.32 12.44
CA GLU A 67 -17.71 -1.66 11.34
C GLU A 67 -16.21 -1.49 11.59
N GLU A 68 -15.79 -1.15 12.81
CA GLU A 68 -14.38 -1.05 13.19
C GLU A 68 -13.70 -2.42 13.18
N ALA A 69 -14.39 -3.47 13.62
CA ALA A 69 -13.91 -4.84 13.55
C ALA A 69 -13.71 -5.28 12.09
N PHE A 70 -14.69 -5.00 11.23
CA PHE A 70 -14.59 -5.32 9.80
C PHE A 70 -13.49 -4.51 9.09
N THR A 71 -13.36 -3.23 9.42
CA THR A 71 -12.27 -2.37 8.93
C THR A 71 -10.90 -2.93 9.34
N SER A 72 -10.77 -3.47 10.56
CA SER A 72 -9.53 -4.10 11.00
C SER A 72 -9.21 -5.37 10.20
N THR A 73 -10.24 -6.14 9.82
CA THR A 73 -10.10 -7.34 8.99
C THR A 73 -9.65 -6.98 7.56
N ILE A 74 -10.26 -5.98 6.94
CA ILE A 74 -9.83 -5.46 5.62
C ILE A 74 -8.36 -5.01 5.70
N ARG A 75 -7.98 -4.32 6.76
CA ARG A 75 -6.62 -3.81 6.97
C ARG A 75 -5.59 -4.92 7.17
N SER A 76 -6.00 -6.08 7.63
CA SER A 76 -5.14 -7.26 7.84
C SER A 76 -5.01 -8.15 6.60
N ALA A 77 -5.86 -7.96 5.59
CA ALA A 77 -5.77 -8.68 4.32
C ALA A 77 -4.45 -8.36 3.61
N LYS A 78 -3.81 -9.39 3.08
CA LYS A 78 -2.47 -9.31 2.50
C LYS A 78 -2.47 -9.02 1.01
N ASP A 79 -3.53 -9.41 0.32
CA ASP A 79 -3.63 -9.34 -1.12
C ASP A 79 -5.07 -9.15 -1.61
N PHE A 80 -5.20 -8.95 -2.92
CA PHE A 80 -6.48 -8.80 -3.60
C PHE A 80 -7.42 -10.00 -3.39
N GLY A 81 -6.86 -11.21 -3.34
CA GLY A 81 -7.63 -12.43 -3.17
C GLY A 81 -8.26 -12.55 -1.79
N GLU A 82 -7.50 -12.24 -0.75
CA GLU A 82 -8.03 -12.20 0.63
C GLU A 82 -9.15 -11.14 0.75
N LEU A 83 -8.98 -9.97 0.12
CA LEU A 83 -10.02 -8.94 0.09
C LEU A 83 -11.30 -9.42 -0.60
N CYS A 84 -11.20 -10.07 -1.76
CA CYS A 84 -12.34 -10.66 -2.45
C CYS A 84 -13.01 -11.74 -1.60
N ALA A 85 -12.23 -12.60 -0.95
CA ALA A 85 -12.74 -13.69 -0.11
C ALA A 85 -13.51 -13.17 1.11
N LEU A 86 -13.12 -12.04 1.70
CA LEU A 86 -13.86 -11.39 2.80
C LEU A 86 -15.31 -11.06 2.42
N TYR A 87 -15.53 -10.73 1.15
CA TYR A 87 -16.86 -10.43 0.61
C TYR A 87 -17.54 -11.65 -0.01
N GLY A 88 -16.83 -12.79 -0.10
CA GLY A 88 -17.37 -14.04 -0.65
C GLY A 88 -17.31 -14.13 -2.18
N TYR A 89 -16.43 -13.34 -2.81
CA TYR A 89 -16.15 -13.42 -4.25
C TYR A 89 -14.92 -14.27 -4.54
N THR A 90 -14.97 -14.98 -5.67
CA THR A 90 -13.81 -15.65 -6.24
C THR A 90 -13.09 -14.73 -7.21
N HIS A 91 -11.78 -14.88 -7.32
CA HIS A 91 -10.96 -14.11 -8.25
C HIS A 91 -10.05 -15.06 -9.05
N GLU A 92 -9.59 -14.58 -10.17
CA GLU A 92 -8.57 -15.21 -11.02
C GLU A 92 -7.42 -14.24 -11.20
N GLU A 93 -6.20 -14.78 -11.28
CA GLU A 93 -5.01 -14.01 -11.52
C GLU A 93 -4.38 -14.44 -12.85
N HIS A 94 -4.17 -13.49 -13.75
CA HIS A 94 -3.58 -13.71 -15.06
C HIS A 94 -2.33 -12.86 -15.22
N VAL A 95 -1.19 -13.49 -15.50
CA VAL A 95 0.05 -12.78 -15.80
C VAL A 95 0.12 -12.54 -17.31
N VAL A 96 0.19 -11.28 -17.70
CA VAL A 96 0.26 -10.84 -19.10
C VAL A 96 1.60 -10.18 -19.36
N ARG A 97 2.28 -10.62 -20.42
CA ARG A 97 3.52 -9.98 -20.89
C ARG A 97 3.21 -8.92 -21.92
N THR A 98 3.69 -7.70 -21.67
CA THR A 98 3.57 -6.58 -22.61
C THR A 98 4.57 -6.71 -23.78
N LYS A 99 4.38 -5.92 -24.85
CA LYS A 99 5.28 -5.92 -26.01
C LYS A 99 6.70 -5.49 -25.68
N ASP A 100 6.85 -4.62 -24.68
CA ASP A 100 8.12 -4.10 -24.16
C ASP A 100 8.75 -4.99 -23.07
N GLY A 101 8.10 -6.14 -22.76
CA GLY A 101 8.68 -7.19 -21.94
C GLY A 101 8.24 -7.20 -20.47
N TYR A 102 7.48 -6.21 -20.00
CA TYR A 102 6.99 -6.17 -18.62
C TYR A 102 5.96 -7.28 -18.37
N LEU A 103 5.98 -7.82 -17.16
CA LEU A 103 4.96 -8.74 -16.67
C LEU A 103 3.96 -7.95 -15.83
N LEU A 104 2.72 -8.05 -16.21
CA LEU A 104 1.61 -7.37 -15.53
C LEU A 104 0.63 -8.42 -15.02
N THR A 105 0.20 -8.26 -13.79
CA THR A 105 -0.84 -9.12 -13.21
C THR A 105 -2.20 -8.48 -13.45
N LEU A 106 -3.13 -9.27 -13.98
CA LEU A 106 -4.51 -8.90 -14.18
C LEU A 106 -5.37 -9.74 -13.23
N HIS A 107 -6.09 -9.09 -12.33
CA HIS A 107 -7.08 -9.75 -11.48
C HIS A 107 -8.45 -9.72 -12.16
N ARG A 108 -9.15 -10.82 -12.13
CA ARG A 108 -10.47 -10.97 -12.73
C ARG A 108 -11.45 -11.47 -11.69
N ILE A 109 -12.63 -10.88 -11.65
CA ILE A 109 -13.78 -11.38 -10.86
C ILE A 109 -14.80 -11.91 -11.86
N PRO A 110 -14.83 -13.24 -12.09
CA PRO A 110 -15.60 -13.84 -13.18
C PRO A 110 -17.08 -14.03 -12.84
N MET A 111 -17.41 -14.17 -11.55
CA MET A 111 -18.70 -14.67 -11.11
C MET A 111 -19.32 -13.81 -10.02
N ARG A 112 -20.64 -13.95 -9.86
CA ARG A 112 -21.41 -13.40 -8.75
C ARG A 112 -21.04 -14.07 -7.44
N LYS A 113 -21.39 -13.44 -6.35
CA LYS A 113 -21.24 -13.98 -5.00
C LYS A 113 -21.95 -15.31 -4.86
N GLY A 114 -21.22 -16.34 -4.41
CA GLY A 114 -21.77 -17.66 -4.19
C GLY A 114 -21.90 -18.56 -5.43
N GLU A 115 -21.63 -18.06 -6.63
CA GLU A 115 -21.51 -18.91 -7.84
C GLU A 115 -20.14 -19.62 -7.85
N GLY A 116 -19.83 -20.38 -6.78
CA GLY A 116 -18.52 -21.00 -6.64
C GLY A 116 -18.24 -22.06 -7.71
N ASN A 117 -17.04 -22.03 -8.28
CA ASN A 117 -16.34 -23.11 -9.02
C ASN A 117 -17.11 -23.88 -10.11
N ALA A 118 -18.19 -23.38 -10.64
CA ALA A 118 -18.66 -23.88 -11.92
C ALA A 118 -17.55 -23.59 -12.95
N ARG A 119 -16.86 -24.64 -13.40
CA ARG A 119 -15.85 -24.59 -14.46
C ARG A 119 -16.34 -23.63 -15.53
N HIS A 120 -15.44 -22.79 -16.03
CA HIS A 120 -15.66 -21.89 -17.17
C HIS A 120 -16.72 -22.45 -18.12
N SER A 121 -17.94 -21.97 -18.00
CA SER A 121 -19.01 -22.31 -18.91
C SER A 121 -18.80 -21.44 -20.16
N GLU A 122 -19.17 -21.97 -21.32
CA GLU A 122 -19.25 -21.14 -22.55
C GLU A 122 -20.09 -19.87 -22.36
N ALA A 123 -20.99 -19.88 -21.37
CA ALA A 123 -21.75 -18.72 -20.93
C ALA A 123 -20.87 -17.61 -20.32
N ASP A 124 -19.75 -17.94 -19.67
CA ASP A 124 -18.85 -16.96 -19.07
C ASP A 124 -18.04 -16.20 -20.12
N ALA A 125 -17.77 -16.85 -21.27
CA ALA A 125 -17.11 -16.23 -22.40
C ALA A 125 -17.97 -15.14 -23.09
N LYS A 126 -19.27 -15.14 -22.84
CA LYS A 126 -20.23 -14.17 -23.40
C LYS A 126 -20.53 -13.00 -22.48
N LYS A 127 -20.06 -13.02 -21.23
CA LYS A 127 -20.27 -11.90 -20.30
C LYS A 127 -19.49 -10.67 -20.78
N PRO A 128 -20.10 -9.48 -20.80
CA PRO A 128 -19.37 -8.27 -21.15
C PRO A 128 -18.24 -8.05 -20.14
N ALA A 129 -17.03 -7.85 -20.65
CA ALA A 129 -15.86 -7.57 -19.81
C ALA A 129 -15.72 -6.07 -19.58
N VAL A 130 -15.57 -5.67 -18.33
CA VAL A 130 -15.30 -4.28 -17.94
C VAL A 130 -13.87 -4.21 -17.40
N TYR A 131 -13.07 -3.38 -18.02
CA TYR A 131 -11.70 -3.13 -17.61
C TYR A 131 -11.63 -1.92 -16.67
N LEU A 132 -11.06 -2.13 -15.48
CA LEU A 132 -10.85 -1.09 -14.46
C LEU A 132 -9.36 -0.85 -14.29
N HIS A 133 -8.92 0.37 -14.51
CA HIS A 133 -7.53 0.79 -14.34
C HIS A 133 -7.38 1.64 -13.10
N HIS A 134 -6.41 1.31 -12.25
CA HIS A 134 -6.09 2.10 -11.06
C HIS A 134 -5.21 3.31 -11.41
N GLY A 135 -5.13 4.29 -10.51
CA GLY A 135 -4.30 5.48 -10.67
C GLY A 135 -2.81 5.21 -10.41
N LEU A 136 -2.02 6.27 -10.59
CA LEU A 136 -0.59 6.23 -10.32
C LEU A 136 -0.31 5.86 -8.84
N LEU A 137 0.67 5.01 -8.60
CA LEU A 137 1.07 4.49 -7.28
C LEU A 137 -0.03 3.70 -6.54
N MET A 138 -1.02 3.22 -7.27
CA MET A 138 -2.08 2.36 -6.75
C MET A 138 -1.93 0.93 -7.30
N ASN A 139 -2.74 0.03 -6.79
CA ASN A 139 -2.89 -1.33 -7.28
C ASN A 139 -4.38 -1.70 -7.39
N SER A 140 -4.69 -2.92 -7.80
CA SER A 140 -6.07 -3.41 -7.94
C SER A 140 -6.87 -3.40 -6.64
N GLU A 141 -6.22 -3.47 -5.49
CA GLU A 141 -6.88 -3.50 -4.18
C GLU A 141 -7.71 -2.25 -3.91
N VAL A 142 -7.37 -1.10 -4.53
CA VAL A 142 -8.13 0.15 -4.39
C VAL A 142 -9.62 -0.01 -4.74
N TRP A 143 -9.95 -0.98 -5.58
CA TRP A 143 -11.31 -1.21 -6.04
C TRP A 143 -12.14 -2.08 -5.08
N VAL A 144 -11.48 -2.83 -4.20
CA VAL A 144 -12.12 -3.84 -3.31
C VAL A 144 -11.83 -3.62 -1.83
N CYS A 145 -11.06 -2.58 -1.45
CA CYS A 145 -10.69 -2.29 -0.06
C CYS A 145 -11.71 -1.42 0.70
N LEU A 146 -12.87 -1.13 0.13
CA LEU A 146 -13.90 -0.33 0.78
C LEU A 146 -14.67 -1.19 1.80
N THR A 147 -15.13 -0.57 2.87
CA THR A 147 -15.88 -1.25 3.95
C THR A 147 -17.31 -1.65 3.56
N ASP A 148 -17.81 -1.09 2.48
CA ASP A 148 -19.15 -1.34 1.96
C ASP A 148 -19.05 -2.03 0.59
N GLU A 149 -19.57 -3.25 0.51
CA GLU A 149 -19.62 -4.08 -0.70
C GLU A 149 -20.29 -3.36 -1.87
N ALA A 150 -21.39 -2.64 -1.59
CA ALA A 150 -22.13 -1.91 -2.62
C ALA A 150 -21.35 -0.75 -3.25
N ARG A 151 -20.26 -0.33 -2.64
CA ARG A 151 -19.37 0.71 -3.16
C ARG A 151 -18.15 0.14 -3.90
N CYS A 152 -17.91 -1.16 -3.80
CA CYS A 152 -16.87 -1.85 -4.52
C CYS A 152 -17.31 -2.11 -5.96
N LEU A 153 -16.89 -1.26 -6.88
CA LEU A 153 -17.33 -1.31 -8.29
C LEU A 153 -17.18 -2.69 -8.94
N PRO A 154 -16.09 -3.45 -8.76
CA PRO A 154 -15.97 -4.78 -9.36
C PRO A 154 -17.06 -5.76 -8.88
N PHE A 155 -17.45 -5.68 -7.61
CA PHE A 155 -18.51 -6.54 -7.06
C PHE A 155 -19.87 -6.17 -7.63
N VAL A 156 -20.16 -4.88 -7.71
CA VAL A 156 -21.41 -4.38 -8.32
C VAL A 156 -21.52 -4.84 -9.77
N LEU A 157 -20.44 -4.78 -10.54
CA LEU A 157 -20.41 -5.24 -11.92
C LEU A 157 -20.60 -6.74 -12.04
N ALA A 158 -19.95 -7.52 -11.14
CA ALA A 158 -20.13 -8.97 -11.09
C ALA A 158 -21.59 -9.37 -10.82
N GLU A 159 -22.24 -8.70 -9.85
CA GLU A 159 -23.66 -8.92 -9.54
C GLU A 159 -24.60 -8.58 -10.71
N GLN A 160 -24.21 -7.63 -11.57
CA GLN A 160 -24.93 -7.30 -12.80
C GLN A 160 -24.67 -8.29 -13.95
N GLY A 161 -23.85 -9.33 -13.71
CA GLY A 161 -23.53 -10.33 -14.73
C GLY A 161 -22.43 -9.89 -15.70
N MET A 162 -21.64 -8.88 -15.33
CA MET A 162 -20.47 -8.46 -16.07
C MET A 162 -19.21 -9.11 -15.49
N CYS A 163 -18.17 -9.29 -16.29
CA CYS A 163 -16.88 -9.73 -15.81
C CYS A 163 -16.01 -8.52 -15.49
N GLY A 164 -15.70 -8.32 -14.21
CA GLY A 164 -14.80 -7.26 -13.76
C GLY A 164 -13.35 -7.68 -13.95
N CYS A 165 -12.61 -7.08 -14.86
CA CYS A 165 -11.17 -7.23 -15.00
C CYS A 165 -10.47 -6.03 -14.39
N VAL A 166 -9.65 -6.24 -13.37
CA VAL A 166 -8.92 -5.19 -12.66
C VAL A 166 -7.42 -5.39 -12.87
N TRP A 167 -6.74 -4.34 -13.27
CA TRP A 167 -5.29 -4.37 -13.46
C TRP A 167 -4.57 -4.34 -12.11
N ALA A 168 -3.65 -5.27 -11.89
CA ALA A 168 -2.72 -5.26 -10.78
C ALA A 168 -1.31 -4.91 -11.26
N ARG A 169 -0.53 -4.45 -10.32
CA ARG A 169 0.86 -4.01 -10.33
C ARG A 169 1.73 -4.56 -11.47
N ALA A 170 2.45 -3.68 -12.15
CA ALA A 170 3.66 -4.06 -12.87
C ALA A 170 4.72 -4.51 -11.85
N TYR A 171 5.26 -5.71 -11.99
CA TYR A 171 6.46 -6.09 -11.26
C TYR A 171 7.65 -5.46 -11.98
N ASP A 172 8.28 -4.50 -11.34
CA ASP A 172 9.59 -4.04 -11.73
C ASP A 172 10.58 -5.17 -11.43
N TRP A 173 11.19 -5.68 -12.47
CA TRP A 173 12.33 -6.58 -12.34
C TRP A 173 13.59 -5.74 -12.21
N CYS A 174 14.25 -5.90 -11.06
CA CYS A 174 15.70 -5.73 -11.02
C CYS A 174 16.40 -6.95 -11.59
#